data_cdd000e898249c964500aa7758b9c38e
#
_entry.id   cdd000e898249c964500aa7758b9c38e
#
_cell.length_a   1.000
_cell.length_b   1.000
_cell.length_c   1.000
_cell.angle_alpha   90.00
_cell.angle_beta   90.00
_cell.angle_gamma   90.00
#
_symmetry.space_group_name_H-M   'P 1'
#
loop_
_entity.id
_entity.type
_entity.pdbx_description
1 polymer ?
#
loop_
_entity_poly.entity_id
_entity_poly.type
_entity_poly.pdbx_seq_one_letter_code
_entity_poly.pdbx_strand_id
1 'polypeptide(L)'
;MKNFKLIKNLCYSGLIPFYFLSIANFYHYNFIIVDLFSLYSLVILSFLFGSAWLNLLITPKKKADKILLIIVILSPIFLLMNEILSNIKLKFFIYGLFYLIIFYIDKEFIQNKEYLKVRKNLTINVSITYLIFLFSIYSNSI
;
A
#
# COMPACT_ATOMS: atom_id res chain seq x y z
N MET A 1 1.51 -19.44 -15.76
CA MET A 1 0.95 -18.15 -16.24
C MET A 1 1.91 -17.54 -17.27
N LYS A 2 1.51 -17.46 -18.53
CA LYS A 2 2.37 -16.89 -19.60
C LYS A 2 2.85 -15.45 -19.34
N ASN A 3 2.12 -14.69 -18.54
CA ASN A 3 2.39 -13.26 -18.30
C ASN A 3 2.94 -12.96 -16.89
N PHE A 4 3.40 -13.96 -16.13
CA PHE A 4 3.88 -13.73 -14.75
C PHE A 4 5.08 -12.79 -14.68
N LYS A 5 6.01 -12.90 -15.64
CA LYS A 5 7.17 -11.99 -15.74
C LYS A 5 6.74 -10.53 -15.94
N LEU A 6 5.73 -10.30 -16.80
CA LEU A 6 5.17 -8.97 -17.04
C LEU A 6 4.51 -8.42 -15.77
N ILE A 7 3.67 -9.21 -15.11
CA ILE A 7 3.00 -8.82 -13.85
C ILE A 7 4.04 -8.45 -12.79
N LYS A 8 5.08 -9.29 -12.64
CA LYS A 8 6.17 -9.02 -11.69
C LYS A 8 6.86 -7.71 -11.99
N ASN A 9 7.22 -7.45 -13.26
CA ASN A 9 7.88 -6.20 -13.64
C ASN A 9 6.99 -4.96 -13.39
N LEU A 10 5.70 -5.03 -13.72
CA LEU A 10 4.74 -3.97 -13.44
C LEU A 10 4.58 -3.70 -11.94
N CYS A 11 4.54 -4.76 -11.14
CA CYS A 11 4.48 -4.61 -9.68
C CYS A 11 5.73 -3.89 -9.12
N TYR A 12 6.92 -4.25 -9.58
CA TYR A 12 8.14 -3.59 -9.13
C TYR A 12 8.30 -2.17 -9.68
N SER A 13 7.80 -1.87 -10.89
CA SER A 13 7.79 -0.50 -11.41
C SER A 13 6.95 0.44 -10.55
N GLY A 14 5.91 -0.05 -9.89
CA GLY A 14 5.12 0.70 -8.92
C GLY A 14 5.89 1.15 -7.67
N LEU A 15 7.07 0.57 -7.38
CA LEU A 15 7.95 1.02 -6.30
C LEU A 15 8.78 2.26 -6.67
N ILE A 16 9.00 2.51 -7.96
CA ILE A 16 9.87 3.62 -8.42
C ILE A 16 9.41 4.97 -7.86
N PRO A 17 8.13 5.37 -7.96
CA PRO A 17 7.68 6.63 -7.39
C PRO A 17 7.85 6.70 -5.86
N PHE A 18 7.66 5.58 -5.14
CA PHE A 18 7.86 5.55 -3.69
C PHE A 18 9.31 5.87 -3.31
N TYR A 19 10.27 5.21 -3.95
CA TYR A 19 11.69 5.48 -3.69
C TYR A 19 12.10 6.88 -4.13
N PHE A 20 11.66 7.30 -5.31
CA PHE A 20 11.95 8.64 -5.83
C PHE A 20 11.46 9.74 -4.90
N LEU A 21 10.19 9.69 -4.48
CA LEU A 21 9.60 10.71 -3.61
C LEU A 21 10.19 10.66 -2.19
N SER A 22 10.49 9.48 -1.64
CA SER A 22 11.10 9.37 -0.31
C SER A 22 12.52 9.92 -0.28
N ILE A 23 13.31 9.66 -1.31
CA ILE A 23 14.67 10.18 -1.44
C ILE A 23 14.63 11.70 -1.70
N ALA A 24 13.76 12.15 -2.61
CA ALA A 24 13.60 13.58 -2.90
C ALA A 24 13.22 14.38 -1.65
N ASN A 25 12.30 13.85 -0.83
CA ASN A 25 11.91 14.51 0.42
C ASN A 25 13.03 14.49 1.47
N PHE A 26 13.89 13.48 1.45
CA PHE A 26 15.04 13.40 2.37
C PHE A 26 16.07 14.50 2.07
N TYR A 27 16.34 14.79 0.79
CA TYR A 27 17.29 15.83 0.39
C TYR A 27 16.68 17.24 0.41
N HIS A 28 15.40 17.36 0.08
CA HIS A 28 14.72 18.64 -0.01
C HIS A 28 13.28 18.50 0.46
N TYR A 29 13.07 18.81 1.75
CA TYR A 29 11.73 18.78 2.34
C TYR A 29 10.82 19.81 1.63
N ASN A 30 9.73 19.32 1.03
CA ASN A 30 8.74 20.14 0.37
C ASN A 30 7.33 19.56 0.57
N PHE A 31 6.38 20.41 0.95
CA PHE A 31 4.97 19.99 1.13
C PHE A 31 4.39 19.34 -0.13
N ILE A 32 4.76 19.79 -1.33
CA ILE A 32 4.31 19.20 -2.60
C ILE A 32 4.76 17.74 -2.70
N ILE A 33 5.99 17.42 -2.29
CA ILE A 33 6.52 16.05 -2.31
C ILE A 33 5.75 15.18 -1.28
N VAL A 34 5.43 15.75 -0.12
CA VAL A 34 4.64 15.09 0.92
C VAL A 34 3.24 14.76 0.41
N ASP A 35 2.58 15.70 -0.22
CA ASP A 35 1.24 15.50 -0.80
C ASP A 35 1.26 14.48 -1.94
N LEU A 36 2.25 14.54 -2.83
CA LEU A 36 2.41 13.56 -3.91
C LEU A 36 2.64 12.15 -3.38
N PHE A 37 3.48 11.99 -2.35
CA PHE A 37 3.70 10.68 -1.72
C PHE A 37 2.41 10.16 -1.08
N SER A 38 1.65 11.03 -0.41
CA SER A 38 0.36 10.71 0.20
C SER A 38 -0.67 10.25 -0.84
N LEU A 39 -0.88 11.05 -1.90
CA LEU A 39 -1.81 10.73 -2.97
C LEU A 39 -1.42 9.44 -3.71
N TYR A 40 -0.14 9.25 -3.98
CA TYR A 40 0.35 8.01 -4.61
C TYR A 40 0.08 6.80 -3.72
N SER A 41 0.30 6.92 -2.41
CA SER A 41 -0.01 5.88 -1.44
C SER A 41 -1.50 5.54 -1.41
N LEU A 42 -2.36 6.56 -1.43
CA LEU A 42 -3.81 6.39 -1.49
C LEU A 42 -4.24 5.61 -2.73
N VAL A 43 -3.71 5.98 -3.90
CA VAL A 43 -4.04 5.31 -5.17
C VAL A 43 -3.61 3.84 -5.15
N ILE A 44 -2.38 3.55 -4.70
CA ILE A 44 -1.87 2.17 -4.64
C ILE A 44 -2.66 1.34 -3.63
N LEU A 45 -2.94 1.86 -2.43
CA LEU A 45 -3.75 1.15 -1.42
C LEU A 45 -5.16 0.89 -1.94
N SER A 46 -5.81 1.86 -2.58
CA SER A 46 -7.14 1.67 -3.15
C SER A 46 -7.15 0.59 -4.22
N PHE A 47 -6.12 0.54 -5.07
CA PHE A 47 -5.94 -0.52 -6.06
C PHE A 47 -5.73 -1.89 -5.41
N LEU A 48 -4.93 -1.97 -4.34
CA LEU A 48 -4.68 -3.21 -3.62
C LEU A 48 -5.95 -3.75 -2.96
N PHE A 49 -6.73 -2.90 -2.31
CA PHE A 49 -8.03 -3.30 -1.74
C PHE A 49 -9.02 -3.69 -2.83
N GLY A 50 -9.02 -2.98 -3.98
CA GLY A 50 -9.80 -3.34 -5.15
C GLY A 50 -9.44 -4.73 -5.72
N SER A 51 -8.17 -5.13 -5.69
CA SER A 51 -7.77 -6.48 -6.09
C SER A 51 -8.10 -7.54 -5.03
N ALA A 52 -8.04 -7.18 -3.76
CA ALA A 52 -8.30 -8.11 -2.65
C ALA A 52 -9.77 -8.56 -2.60
N TRP A 53 -10.74 -7.65 -2.73
CA TRP A 53 -12.14 -8.05 -2.70
C TRP A 53 -12.50 -9.01 -3.84
N LEU A 54 -11.88 -8.84 -5.02
CA LEU A 54 -12.05 -9.77 -6.13
C LEU A 54 -11.53 -11.17 -5.77
N ASN A 55 -10.35 -11.24 -5.14
CA ASN A 55 -9.78 -12.51 -4.67
C ASN A 55 -10.68 -13.19 -3.61
N LEU A 56 -11.28 -12.39 -2.70
CA LEU A 56 -12.23 -12.89 -1.69
C LEU A 56 -13.47 -13.52 -2.31
N LEU A 57 -13.96 -12.98 -3.44
CA LEU A 57 -15.14 -13.50 -4.14
C LEU A 57 -14.84 -14.76 -4.95
N ILE A 58 -13.66 -14.84 -5.57
CA ILE A 58 -13.32 -15.92 -6.52
C ILE A 58 -12.77 -17.16 -5.83
N THR A 59 -12.23 -17.04 -4.60
CA THR A 59 -11.56 -18.16 -3.93
C THR A 59 -12.58 -19.13 -3.33
N PRO A 60 -12.77 -20.36 -3.90
CA PRO A 60 -13.85 -21.25 -3.51
C PRO A 60 -13.58 -22.00 -2.19
N LYS A 61 -12.37 -21.93 -1.64
CA LYS A 61 -11.94 -22.80 -0.52
C LYS A 61 -12.15 -22.19 0.87
N LYS A 62 -12.35 -20.91 1.01
CA LYS A 62 -12.69 -20.25 2.28
C LYS A 62 -13.87 -19.32 2.02
N LYS A 63 -14.97 -19.54 2.75
CA LYS A 63 -16.03 -18.52 2.82
C LYS A 63 -15.40 -17.28 3.46
N ALA A 64 -15.20 -16.25 2.66
CA ALA A 64 -14.84 -14.95 3.21
C ALA A 64 -15.96 -14.51 4.15
N ASP A 65 -15.63 -14.17 5.39
CA ASP A 65 -16.61 -13.59 6.30
C ASP A 65 -17.20 -12.35 5.65
N LYS A 66 -18.52 -12.23 5.68
CA LYS A 66 -19.24 -11.05 5.14
C LYS A 66 -18.66 -9.76 5.70
N ILE A 67 -18.24 -9.78 6.97
CA ILE A 67 -17.59 -8.66 7.66
C ILE A 67 -16.29 -8.28 6.98
N LEU A 68 -15.41 -9.25 6.67
CA LEU A 68 -14.15 -8.99 6.00
C LEU A 68 -14.35 -8.37 4.61
N LEU A 69 -15.34 -8.86 3.86
CA LEU A 69 -15.69 -8.30 2.55
C LEU A 69 -16.13 -6.84 2.66
N ILE A 70 -16.99 -6.53 3.64
CA ILE A 70 -17.46 -5.16 3.89
C ILE A 70 -16.27 -4.25 4.25
N ILE A 71 -15.38 -4.70 5.13
CA ILE A 71 -14.18 -3.94 5.54
C ILE A 71 -13.31 -3.64 4.32
N VAL A 72 -13.05 -4.63 3.47
CA VAL A 72 -12.19 -4.46 2.28
C VAL A 72 -12.82 -3.48 1.28
N ILE A 73 -14.13 -3.55 1.04
CA ILE A 73 -14.85 -2.64 0.13
C ILE A 73 -14.88 -1.21 0.67
N LEU A 74 -15.05 -1.02 1.98
CA LEU A 74 -15.11 0.31 2.60
C LEU A 74 -13.72 0.93 2.84
N SER A 75 -12.64 0.14 2.81
CA SER A 75 -11.27 0.61 3.06
C SER A 75 -10.85 1.80 2.18
N PRO A 76 -11.10 1.85 0.86
CA PRO A 76 -10.75 3.00 0.03
C PRO A 76 -11.44 4.30 0.48
N ILE A 77 -12.70 4.21 0.92
CA ILE A 77 -13.46 5.37 1.43
C ILE A 77 -12.84 5.86 2.74
N PHE A 78 -12.50 4.93 3.64
CA PHE A 78 -11.83 5.27 4.90
C PHE A 78 -10.45 5.92 4.66
N LEU A 79 -9.67 5.41 3.69
CA LEU A 79 -8.39 5.98 3.31
C LEU A 79 -8.51 7.39 2.75
N LEU A 80 -9.56 7.65 1.95
CA LEU A 80 -9.86 8.98 1.43
C LEU A 80 -10.24 9.96 2.55
N MET A 81 -11.04 9.53 3.52
CA MET A 81 -11.34 10.33 4.71
C MET A 81 -10.08 10.61 5.54
N ASN A 82 -9.20 9.62 5.68
CA ASN A 82 -7.91 9.80 6.35
C ASN A 82 -7.04 10.83 5.62
N GLU A 83 -7.05 10.85 4.29
CA GLU A 83 -6.31 11.83 3.49
C GLU A 83 -6.72 13.27 3.81
N ILE A 84 -8.03 13.49 4.00
CA ILE A 84 -8.60 14.84 4.21
C ILE A 84 -8.49 15.28 5.69
N LEU A 85 -8.74 14.37 6.63
CA LEU A 85 -8.98 14.74 8.04
C LEU A 85 -7.75 14.56 8.94
N SER A 86 -6.76 13.76 8.54
CA SER A 86 -5.67 13.39 9.43
C SER A 86 -4.46 14.31 9.31
N ASN A 87 -3.77 14.50 10.43
CA ASN A 87 -2.46 15.14 10.46
C ASN A 87 -1.43 14.28 9.68
N ILE A 88 -0.41 14.91 9.09
CA ILE A 88 0.60 14.26 8.25
C ILE A 88 1.18 13.00 8.91
N LYS A 89 1.59 13.06 10.18
CA LYS A 89 2.18 11.93 10.90
C LYS A 89 1.19 10.77 11.08
N LEU A 90 -0.04 11.07 11.47
CA LEU A 90 -1.11 10.08 11.66
C LEU A 90 -1.52 9.47 10.32
N LYS A 91 -1.62 10.27 9.27
CA LYS A 91 -1.94 9.85 7.92
C LYS A 91 -1.01 8.75 7.43
N PHE A 92 0.30 8.97 7.50
CA PHE A 92 1.29 8.00 7.05
C PHE A 92 1.37 6.76 7.95
N PHE A 93 1.14 6.91 9.25
CA PHE A 93 1.03 5.77 10.15
C PHE A 93 -0.15 4.86 9.77
N ILE A 94 -1.31 5.45 9.51
CA ILE A 94 -2.50 4.70 9.07
C ILE A 94 -2.24 4.01 7.72
N TYR A 95 -1.65 4.69 6.75
CA TYR A 95 -1.31 4.06 5.47
C TYR A 95 -0.34 2.88 5.63
N GLY A 96 0.68 3.03 6.46
CA GLY A 96 1.60 1.93 6.77
C GLY A 96 0.89 0.72 7.36
N LEU A 97 -0.04 0.93 8.31
CA LEU A 97 -0.87 -0.15 8.87
C LEU A 97 -1.73 -0.83 7.79
N PHE A 98 -2.33 -0.07 6.88
CA PHE A 98 -3.15 -0.65 5.82
C PHE A 98 -2.34 -1.48 4.82
N TYR A 99 -1.08 -1.14 4.55
CA TYR A 99 -0.18 -2.01 3.76
C TYR A 99 0.07 -3.36 4.45
N LEU A 100 0.20 -3.39 5.77
CA LEU A 100 0.36 -4.63 6.52
C LEU A 100 -0.94 -5.45 6.56
N ILE A 101 -2.08 -4.79 6.74
CA ILE A 101 -3.40 -5.43 6.74
C ILE A 101 -3.68 -6.09 5.40
N ILE A 102 -3.47 -5.37 4.29
CA ILE A 102 -3.70 -5.92 2.96
C ILE A 102 -2.77 -7.10 2.66
N PHE A 103 -1.52 -7.05 3.11
CA PHE A 103 -0.61 -8.17 2.97
C PHE A 103 -1.08 -9.40 3.77
N TYR A 104 -1.62 -9.20 4.98
CA TYR A 104 -2.19 -10.28 5.78
C TYR A 104 -3.38 -10.94 5.07
N ILE A 105 -4.28 -10.14 4.50
CA ILE A 105 -5.40 -10.62 3.69
C ILE A 105 -4.90 -11.40 2.47
N ASP A 106 -3.93 -10.86 1.74
CA ASP A 106 -3.34 -11.51 0.58
C ASP A 106 -2.73 -12.88 0.93
N LYS A 107 -2.05 -12.98 2.07
CA LYS A 107 -1.44 -14.23 2.55
C LYS A 107 -2.49 -15.33 2.77
N GLU A 108 -3.69 -14.98 3.24
CA GLU A 108 -4.76 -15.94 3.51
C GLU A 108 -5.51 -16.38 2.25
N PHE A 109 -5.63 -15.53 1.24
CA PHE A 109 -6.50 -15.76 0.09
C PHE A 109 -5.77 -16.01 -1.23
N ILE A 110 -4.51 -15.60 -1.38
CA ILE A 110 -3.72 -15.85 -2.59
C ILE A 110 -3.16 -17.28 -2.56
N GLN A 111 -3.57 -18.10 -3.54
CA GLN A 111 -3.10 -19.48 -3.67
C GLN A 111 -1.75 -19.61 -4.37
N ASN A 112 -1.38 -18.64 -5.22
CA ASN A 112 -0.14 -18.68 -5.98
C ASN A 112 1.04 -18.24 -5.11
N LYS A 113 1.89 -19.20 -4.71
CA LYS A 113 3.07 -18.96 -3.85
C LYS A 113 4.09 -18.01 -4.46
N GLU A 114 4.29 -18.02 -5.78
CA GLU A 114 5.21 -17.11 -6.46
C GLU A 114 4.69 -15.66 -6.42
N TYR A 115 3.40 -15.47 -6.68
CA TYR A 115 2.78 -14.16 -6.58
C TYR A 115 2.78 -13.63 -5.14
N LEU A 116 2.53 -14.49 -4.17
CA LEU A 116 2.60 -14.13 -2.74
C LEU A 116 4.02 -13.68 -2.34
N LYS A 117 5.06 -14.32 -2.89
CA LYS A 117 6.46 -13.92 -2.66
C LYS A 117 6.74 -12.51 -3.23
N VAL A 118 6.22 -12.20 -4.41
CA VAL A 118 6.30 -10.85 -4.99
C VAL A 118 5.58 -9.84 -4.08
N ARG A 119 4.36 -10.14 -3.63
CA ARG A 119 3.59 -9.27 -2.72
C ARG A 119 4.31 -9.02 -1.41
N LYS A 120 4.92 -10.04 -0.81
CA LYS A 120 5.74 -9.90 0.40
C LYS A 120 6.90 -8.93 0.18
N ASN A 121 7.66 -9.11 -0.90
CA ASN A 121 8.79 -8.25 -1.21
C ASN A 121 8.35 -6.79 -1.46
N LEU A 122 7.22 -6.59 -2.16
CA LEU A 122 6.66 -5.27 -2.39
C LEU A 122 6.28 -4.58 -1.06
N THR A 123 5.60 -5.29 -0.16
CA THR A 123 5.21 -4.74 1.15
C THR A 123 6.42 -4.36 1.99
N ILE A 124 7.49 -5.18 2.00
CA ILE A 124 8.73 -4.86 2.70
C ILE A 124 9.36 -3.59 2.12
N ASN A 125 9.47 -3.49 0.79
CA ASN A 125 10.07 -2.32 0.14
C ASN A 125 9.26 -1.04 0.41
N VAL A 126 7.93 -1.10 0.31
CA VAL A 126 7.06 0.03 0.66
C VAL A 126 7.24 0.42 2.12
N SER A 127 7.32 -0.54 3.05
CA SER A 127 7.56 -0.24 4.47
C SER A 127 8.90 0.48 4.68
N ILE A 128 9.95 0.09 3.97
CA ILE A 128 11.25 0.77 4.01
C ILE A 128 11.13 2.22 3.51
N THR A 129 10.44 2.45 2.38
CA THR A 129 10.25 3.82 1.87
C THR A 129 9.44 4.68 2.84
N TYR A 130 8.45 4.12 3.52
CA TYR A 130 7.71 4.82 4.58
C TYR A 130 8.57 5.19 5.77
N LEU A 131 9.47 4.31 6.21
CA LEU A 131 10.41 4.61 7.30
C LEU A 131 11.35 5.76 6.93
N ILE A 132 11.92 5.73 5.73
CA ILE A 132 12.78 6.81 5.21
C ILE A 132 11.99 8.12 5.15
N PHE A 133 10.77 8.07 4.65
CA PHE A 133 9.91 9.24 4.49
C PHE A 133 9.49 9.85 5.83
N LEU A 134 9.06 9.03 6.78
CA LEU A 134 8.72 9.46 8.14
C LEU A 134 9.93 10.05 8.88
N PHE A 135 11.10 9.43 8.74
CA PHE A 135 12.33 9.96 9.31
C PHE A 135 12.66 11.35 8.74
N SER A 136 12.50 11.54 7.43
CA SER A 136 12.68 12.83 6.78
C SER A 136 11.71 13.90 7.32
N ILE A 137 10.42 13.58 7.47
CA ILE A 137 9.45 14.51 8.06
C ILE A 137 9.82 14.85 9.50
N TYR A 138 10.25 13.86 10.28
CA TYR A 138 10.58 14.07 11.68
C TYR A 138 11.83 14.93 11.86
N SER A 139 12.87 14.71 11.05
CA SER A 139 14.12 15.48 11.11
C SER A 139 13.95 16.94 10.67
N ASN A 140 13.02 17.21 9.76
CA ASN A 140 12.75 18.57 9.28
C ASN A 140 11.65 19.30 10.08
N SER A 141 10.99 18.63 11.02
CA SER A 141 10.01 19.25 11.94
C SER A 141 10.63 19.74 13.26
N ILE A 142 11.94 19.56 13.41
CA ILE A 142 12.76 20.10 14.49
C ILE A 142 13.45 21.36 14.01
#